data_27719e6942336cc61beedacc218d780d
#
_entry.id   27719e6942336cc61beedacc218d780d
#
_cell.length_a   1.000
_cell.length_b   1.000
_cell.length_c   1.000
_cell.angle_alpha   90.00
_cell.angle_beta   90.00
_cell.angle_gamma   90.00
#
_symmetry.space_group_name_H-M   'P 1'
#
loop_
_entity.id
_entity.type
_entity.pdbx_description
1 polymer ?
#
loop_
_entity_poly.entity_id
_entity_poly.type
_entity_poly.pdbx_seq_one_letter_code
_entity_poly.pdbx_strand_id
1 'polypeptide(L)'
;MPWSDQRGGNGNGPWGSSPGGSRGGGGGGPRGGGPRGGRGGRGAGGGGPQQPDLEDVLRRGQDKVRRWMPFLRGPRGIIILILVAIGIWLLTGFYRVEPDEQGVVLRFGEWTKTTQPGLNYHLPGPIETVLLPKVTKVNRVEIGYRTATDNRGRVGQQAIPIESLMLTGDENIIDVKFTVFWVISDAGKFLFNVRSPERTVKDASEAAMREVIGDTDLNSALSEGRSALASETQALVQEILDSYESGILITQVEPQKIDPPEAVIGAFRDVQAARADEERAKNEAEAYRNDIIPRARGEAERILQEAEAYEQEVVARANGEAQRFSLVYNEYRQAKNVTRQRIYLETME
;
A
#
# COMPACT_ATOMS: atom_id res chain seq x y z
N MET A 1 1.07 38.25 -20.91
CA MET A 1 -0.26 38.81 -21.18
C MET A 1 -1.22 38.39 -20.12
N PRO A 2 -1.88 39.30 -19.44
CA PRO A 2 -2.60 39.08 -18.20
C PRO A 2 -4.10 38.85 -18.48
N TRP A 3 -4.78 38.15 -17.62
CA TRP A 3 -6.22 38.38 -17.41
C TRP A 3 -6.51 38.31 -15.92
N SER A 4 -6.88 39.46 -15.48
CA SER A 4 -7.41 39.87 -14.21
C SER A 4 -8.92 39.56 -14.11
N ASP A 5 -9.37 39.46 -12.85
CA ASP A 5 -10.67 39.89 -12.31
C ASP A 5 -11.96 39.24 -12.72
N GLN A 6 -12.70 38.70 -11.76
CA GLN A 6 -13.88 39.35 -11.15
C GLN A 6 -14.63 38.41 -10.20
N ARG A 7 -14.75 38.88 -8.95
CA ARG A 7 -15.97 39.13 -8.17
C ARG A 7 -17.06 38.03 -8.06
N GLY A 8 -17.32 37.69 -6.82
CA GLY A 8 -18.63 37.90 -6.20
C GLY A 8 -19.55 36.68 -6.24
N GLY A 9 -19.87 36.18 -5.09
CA GLY A 9 -20.95 35.19 -4.98
C GLY A 9 -21.13 34.70 -3.53
N ASN A 10 -21.90 35.46 -2.82
CA ASN A 10 -22.54 35.16 -1.55
C ASN A 10 -23.28 33.81 -1.60
N GLY A 11 -23.06 32.94 -0.64
CA GLY A 11 -23.77 31.66 -0.53
C GLY A 11 -23.83 31.21 0.93
N ASN A 12 -24.88 31.57 1.60
CA ASN A 12 -25.26 31.10 2.93
C ASN A 12 -25.30 29.56 3.02
N GLY A 13 -24.57 28.99 3.93
CA GLY A 13 -24.75 27.61 4.41
C GLY A 13 -25.43 27.62 5.79
N PRO A 14 -26.44 26.79 6.03
CA PRO A 14 -27.26 26.83 7.23
C PRO A 14 -26.82 25.80 8.25
N TRP A 15 -25.97 26.16 9.18
CA TRP A 15 -25.78 25.43 10.46
C TRP A 15 -24.84 26.25 11.35
N GLY A 16 -25.42 27.03 12.25
CA GLY A 16 -24.68 27.77 13.26
C GLY A 16 -25.58 28.67 14.06
N SER A 17 -26.16 28.17 15.13
CA SER A 17 -26.80 28.98 16.17
C SER A 17 -26.26 28.60 17.52
N SER A 18 -25.37 29.41 18.03
CA SER A 18 -25.16 29.64 19.45
C SER A 18 -25.99 30.81 19.89
N PRO A 19 -26.66 30.78 21.02
CA PRO A 19 -27.09 31.98 21.69
C PRO A 19 -26.20 32.28 22.87
N GLY A 20 -25.49 33.38 22.73
CA GLY A 20 -24.82 34.07 23.82
C GLY A 20 -25.84 34.77 24.74
N GLY A 21 -25.43 34.85 25.97
CA GLY A 21 -26.15 35.50 27.02
C GLY A 21 -26.26 37.01 26.89
N SER A 22 -27.16 37.61 27.57
CA SER A 22 -27.01 38.98 28.07
C SER A 22 -27.74 39.23 29.36
N ARG A 23 -27.08 39.98 30.13
CA ARG A 23 -27.28 40.62 31.39
C ARG A 23 -28.47 41.59 31.44
N GLY A 24 -28.91 41.84 32.66
CA GLY A 24 -29.54 43.06 33.12
C GLY A 24 -30.86 42.74 33.81
N GLY A 25 -31.12 42.99 35.05
CA GLY A 25 -30.73 44.15 35.80
C GLY A 25 -31.99 44.73 36.42
N GLY A 26 -32.03 44.84 37.73
CA GLY A 26 -32.76 45.90 38.34
C GLY A 26 -34.12 45.63 38.96
N GLY A 27 -34.19 45.53 40.28
CA GLY A 27 -34.78 46.62 41.03
C GLY A 27 -36.12 46.38 41.74
N GLY A 28 -36.11 46.49 43.03
CA GLY A 28 -37.19 47.13 43.77
C GLY A 28 -38.10 46.23 44.58
N GLY A 29 -37.86 46.18 45.90
CA GLY A 29 -38.88 45.87 46.89
C GLY A 29 -39.81 47.05 47.07
N PRO A 30 -40.60 47.24 48.10
CA PRO A 30 -40.70 46.47 49.36
C PRO A 30 -42.13 46.32 49.94
N ARG A 31 -42.24 45.64 51.11
CA ARG A 31 -43.14 45.81 52.21
C ARG A 31 -44.60 45.33 52.15
N GLY A 32 -44.95 44.56 53.17
CA GLY A 32 -46.13 44.82 53.99
C GLY A 32 -46.92 43.60 54.40
N GLY A 33 -46.87 43.33 55.65
CA GLY A 33 -48.01 43.16 56.52
C GLY A 33 -48.56 41.75 56.75
N GLY A 34 -48.29 41.20 57.92
CA GLY A 34 -49.17 40.20 58.52
C GLY A 34 -50.46 40.90 59.10
N PRO A 35 -51.24 40.28 59.92
CA PRO A 35 -51.28 38.98 60.58
C PRO A 35 -52.68 38.31 60.67
N ARG A 36 -52.73 37.15 61.35
CA ARG A 36 -53.85 36.56 62.10
C ARG A 36 -54.93 35.75 61.36
N GLY A 37 -54.99 34.51 61.83
CA GLY A 37 -56.16 34.02 62.59
C GLY A 37 -57.10 33.09 61.84
N GLY A 38 -57.32 31.93 62.39
CA GLY A 38 -58.57 31.20 62.15
C GLY A 38 -58.44 29.71 61.87
N ARG A 39 -58.33 28.92 62.81
CA ARG A 39 -59.26 27.82 63.25
C ARG A 39 -60.14 27.20 62.16
N GLY A 40 -59.99 25.88 62.09
CA GLY A 40 -61.13 24.97 61.95
C GLY A 40 -61.40 24.43 60.57
N GLY A 41 -61.38 23.12 60.41
CA GLY A 41 -62.06 22.45 59.31
C GLY A 41 -61.57 21.05 59.03
N ARG A 42 -62.21 20.07 59.57
CA ARG A 42 -62.15 18.67 59.14
C ARG A 42 -62.53 18.54 57.66
N GLY A 43 -61.80 17.77 56.87
CA GLY A 43 -62.23 17.38 55.58
C GLY A 43 -61.38 16.21 55.02
N ALA A 44 -62.06 15.14 54.87
CA ALA A 44 -61.52 13.85 54.37
C ALA A 44 -61.14 13.87 52.93
N GLY A 45 -60.17 13.02 52.56
CA GLY A 45 -60.17 12.33 51.23
C GLY A 45 -59.30 12.91 50.16
N GLY A 46 -58.31 12.19 49.77
CA GLY A 46 -57.57 12.43 48.52
C GLY A 46 -56.21 11.69 48.47
N GLY A 47 -56.25 10.39 48.19
CA GLY A 47 -55.05 9.62 47.96
C GLY A 47 -54.33 10.06 46.65
N GLY A 48 -53.25 10.80 46.79
CA GLY A 48 -52.28 10.97 45.72
C GLY A 48 -51.21 9.91 45.85
N PRO A 49 -50.59 9.42 44.76
CA PRO A 49 -49.52 8.45 44.87
C PRO A 49 -48.29 9.11 45.49
N GLN A 50 -48.05 8.73 46.75
CA GLN A 50 -46.82 9.09 47.45
C GLN A 50 -45.65 8.52 46.70
N GLN A 51 -44.79 9.38 46.18
CA GLN A 51 -43.45 9.00 45.79
C GLN A 51 -42.81 8.30 47.01
N PRO A 52 -42.19 7.12 46.77
CA PRO A 52 -41.55 6.44 47.91
C PRO A 52 -40.38 7.31 48.38
N ASP A 53 -40.50 7.77 49.66
CA ASP A 53 -39.44 8.48 50.32
C ASP A 53 -38.16 7.64 50.31
N LEU A 54 -37.11 8.21 49.76
CA LEU A 54 -35.78 7.57 49.74
C LEU A 54 -35.33 7.17 51.15
N GLU A 55 -35.75 7.90 52.17
CA GLU A 55 -35.50 7.57 53.58
C GLU A 55 -36.22 6.30 54.05
N ASP A 56 -37.43 6.04 53.57
CA ASP A 56 -38.19 4.82 53.93
C ASP A 56 -37.60 3.59 53.21
N VAL A 57 -37.08 3.76 51.99
CA VAL A 57 -36.36 2.68 51.25
C VAL A 57 -35.03 2.37 51.94
N LEU A 58 -34.31 3.40 52.37
CA LEU A 58 -33.09 3.25 53.18
C LEU A 58 -33.32 2.62 54.54
N ARG A 59 -34.37 3.03 55.27
CA ARG A 59 -34.73 2.42 56.55
C ARG A 59 -35.17 0.96 56.40
N ARG A 60 -35.96 0.63 55.39
CA ARG A 60 -36.37 -0.77 55.09
C ARG A 60 -35.16 -1.61 54.66
N GLY A 61 -34.18 -1.01 53.97
CA GLY A 61 -32.88 -1.64 53.61
C GLY A 61 -32.09 -1.91 54.93
N GLN A 62 -31.90 -0.92 55.76
CA GLN A 62 -31.20 -1.05 57.05
C GLN A 62 -31.85 -2.08 57.99
N ASP A 63 -33.22 -2.11 58.12
CA ASP A 63 -33.91 -3.07 58.94
C ASP A 63 -33.81 -4.52 58.39
N LYS A 64 -33.75 -4.70 57.08
CA LYS A 64 -33.47 -6.02 56.49
C LYS A 64 -32.04 -6.46 56.79
N VAL A 65 -31.04 -5.58 56.61
CA VAL A 65 -29.64 -5.86 56.95
C VAL A 65 -29.47 -6.14 58.44
N ARG A 66 -30.18 -5.41 59.33
CA ARG A 66 -30.10 -5.61 60.75
C ARG A 66 -30.79 -6.92 61.26
N ARG A 67 -31.75 -7.47 60.47
CA ARG A 67 -32.33 -8.79 60.74
C ARG A 67 -31.42 -9.93 60.31
N TRP A 68 -30.50 -9.71 59.36
CA TRP A 68 -29.52 -10.70 58.93
C TRP A 68 -28.22 -10.65 59.75
N MET A 69 -28.00 -9.56 60.52
CA MET A 69 -26.83 -9.36 61.36
C MET A 69 -26.64 -10.40 62.50
N PRO A 70 -27.65 -10.93 63.15
CA PRO A 70 -27.41 -11.96 64.16
C PRO A 70 -26.96 -13.30 63.60
N PHE A 71 -27.24 -13.60 62.31
CA PHE A 71 -26.77 -14.80 61.66
C PHE A 71 -25.25 -14.72 61.31
N LEU A 72 -24.67 -13.51 61.29
CA LEU A 72 -23.26 -13.23 61.01
C LEU A 72 -22.38 -13.21 62.29
N ARG A 73 -22.99 -13.36 63.52
CA ARG A 73 -22.23 -13.27 64.80
C ARG A 73 -21.61 -14.57 65.27
N GLY A 74 -21.58 -15.66 64.45
CA GLY A 74 -20.92 -16.93 64.81
C GLY A 74 -19.82 -17.28 63.80
N PRO A 75 -19.01 -18.33 64.08
CA PRO A 75 -17.99 -18.81 63.15
C PRO A 75 -18.54 -19.17 61.77
N ARG A 76 -19.83 -19.53 61.68
CA ARG A 76 -20.56 -19.76 60.42
C ARG A 76 -20.80 -18.49 59.63
N GLY A 77 -21.01 -17.36 60.27
CA GLY A 77 -21.17 -16.06 59.61
C GLY A 77 -19.89 -15.55 58.96
N ILE A 78 -18.76 -15.78 59.60
CA ILE A 78 -17.44 -15.45 59.05
C ILE A 78 -17.17 -16.28 57.76
N ILE A 79 -17.54 -17.55 57.78
CA ILE A 79 -17.40 -18.44 56.60
C ILE A 79 -18.28 -17.94 55.45
N ILE A 80 -19.52 -17.54 55.71
CA ILE A 80 -20.43 -17.01 54.69
C ILE A 80 -19.89 -15.69 54.12
N LEU A 81 -19.35 -14.81 54.95
CA LEU A 81 -18.74 -13.54 54.52
C LEU A 81 -17.51 -13.79 53.65
N ILE A 82 -16.67 -14.73 54.02
CA ILE A 82 -15.52 -15.13 53.20
C ILE A 82 -15.98 -15.71 51.85
N LEU A 83 -16.99 -16.58 51.84
CA LEU A 83 -17.51 -17.15 50.59
C LEU A 83 -18.13 -16.06 49.69
N VAL A 84 -18.83 -15.08 50.23
CA VAL A 84 -19.36 -13.96 49.47
C VAL A 84 -18.23 -13.09 48.94
N ALA A 85 -17.20 -12.82 49.76
CA ALA A 85 -16.02 -12.07 49.32
C ALA A 85 -15.27 -12.79 48.19
N ILE A 86 -15.10 -14.12 48.32
CA ILE A 86 -14.53 -14.94 47.24
C ILE A 86 -15.42 -14.93 46.00
N GLY A 87 -16.75 -15.02 46.18
CA GLY A 87 -17.69 -14.93 45.04
C GLY A 87 -17.58 -13.61 44.28
N ILE A 88 -17.56 -12.49 45.02
CA ILE A 88 -17.36 -11.14 44.44
C ILE A 88 -16.01 -11.04 43.78
N TRP A 89 -14.95 -11.56 44.39
CA TRP A 89 -13.61 -11.57 43.82
C TRP A 89 -13.56 -12.39 42.52
N LEU A 90 -14.19 -13.56 42.46
CA LEU A 90 -14.29 -14.36 41.24
C LEU A 90 -15.06 -13.64 40.12
N LEU A 91 -16.08 -12.84 40.44
CA LEU A 91 -16.83 -12.06 39.48
C LEU A 91 -15.98 -10.95 38.79
N THR A 92 -14.89 -10.51 39.41
CA THR A 92 -13.98 -9.52 38.78
C THR A 92 -13.09 -10.10 37.67
N GLY A 93 -13.14 -11.42 37.46
CA GLY A 93 -12.33 -12.11 36.43
C GLY A 93 -12.89 -12.02 35.02
N PHE A 94 -14.04 -11.40 34.78
CA PHE A 94 -14.52 -11.20 33.39
C PHE A 94 -13.83 -10.03 32.73
N TYR A 95 -13.36 -10.26 31.49
CA TYR A 95 -12.75 -9.23 30.64
C TYR A 95 -13.23 -9.39 29.19
N ARG A 96 -13.17 -8.30 28.46
CA ARG A 96 -13.55 -8.23 27.06
C ARG A 96 -12.29 -8.06 26.22
N VAL A 97 -12.15 -8.88 25.20
CA VAL A 97 -11.13 -8.78 24.15
C VAL A 97 -11.79 -8.13 22.93
N GLU A 98 -11.24 -7.02 22.45
CA GLU A 98 -11.74 -6.34 21.25
C GLU A 98 -11.43 -7.15 19.99
N PRO A 99 -12.12 -6.93 18.85
CA PRO A 99 -11.89 -7.66 17.61
C PRO A 99 -10.48 -7.49 17.02
N ASP A 100 -9.81 -6.41 17.37
CA ASP A 100 -8.44 -6.09 16.96
C ASP A 100 -7.37 -6.59 17.94
N GLU A 101 -7.78 -7.21 19.04
CA GLU A 101 -6.91 -7.68 20.09
C GLU A 101 -6.93 -9.20 20.24
N GLN A 102 -5.89 -9.73 20.84
CA GLN A 102 -5.80 -11.12 21.27
C GLN A 102 -5.39 -11.15 22.73
N GLY A 103 -6.10 -11.89 23.57
CA GLY A 103 -5.81 -11.92 25.00
C GLY A 103 -4.79 -12.99 25.32
N VAL A 104 -3.71 -12.62 25.97
CA VAL A 104 -2.68 -13.56 26.48
C VAL A 104 -2.77 -13.60 28.00
N VAL A 105 -3.18 -14.76 28.53
CA VAL A 105 -3.36 -14.97 29.95
C VAL A 105 -2.11 -15.57 30.55
N LEU A 106 -1.57 -14.87 31.55
CA LEU A 106 -0.42 -15.30 32.34
C LEU A 106 -0.89 -15.75 33.70
N ARG A 107 -0.45 -16.91 34.16
CA ARG A 107 -0.64 -17.39 35.53
C ARG A 107 0.68 -17.33 36.26
N PHE A 108 0.72 -16.49 37.28
CA PHE A 108 1.95 -16.19 38.05
C PHE A 108 3.14 -15.75 37.19
N GLY A 109 2.84 -15.13 36.00
CA GLY A 109 3.85 -14.66 35.07
C GLY A 109 4.20 -15.66 33.93
N GLU A 110 3.69 -16.87 33.97
CA GLU A 110 3.88 -17.88 32.94
C GLU A 110 2.72 -17.86 31.93
N TRP A 111 3.02 -17.90 30.64
CA TRP A 111 2.00 -17.96 29.58
C TRP A 111 1.25 -19.28 29.64
N THR A 112 -0.05 -19.22 29.84
CA THR A 112 -0.91 -20.42 29.99
C THR A 112 -1.82 -20.62 28.79
N LYS A 113 -2.48 -19.56 28.30
CA LYS A 113 -3.44 -19.63 27.18
C LYS A 113 -3.57 -18.32 26.44
N THR A 114 -3.93 -18.44 25.16
CA THR A 114 -4.32 -17.29 24.32
C THR A 114 -5.84 -17.32 24.12
N THR A 115 -6.50 -16.17 24.22
CA THR A 115 -7.96 -16.05 24.10
C THR A 115 -8.35 -15.24 22.89
N GLN A 116 -9.43 -15.67 22.24
CA GLN A 116 -9.99 -15.02 21.05
C GLN A 116 -10.84 -13.80 21.42
N PRO A 117 -11.14 -12.90 20.48
CA PRO A 117 -12.06 -11.77 20.70
C PRO A 117 -13.40 -12.22 21.27
N GLY A 118 -13.92 -11.43 22.22
CA GLY A 118 -15.18 -11.69 22.91
C GLY A 118 -15.09 -11.54 24.41
N LEU A 119 -16.11 -12.02 25.12
CA LEU A 119 -16.15 -12.06 26.57
C LEU A 119 -15.41 -13.32 27.05
N ASN A 120 -14.34 -13.10 27.81
CA ASN A 120 -13.51 -14.17 28.35
C ASN A 120 -13.43 -14.07 29.87
N TYR A 121 -12.97 -15.14 30.50
CA TYR A 121 -12.80 -15.24 31.91
C TYR A 121 -11.36 -15.67 32.27
N HIS A 122 -10.79 -14.97 33.25
CA HIS A 122 -9.51 -15.33 33.88
C HIS A 122 -9.69 -15.34 35.42
N LEU A 123 -8.78 -16.01 36.11
CA LEU A 123 -8.75 -15.92 37.55
C LEU A 123 -8.32 -14.51 37.97
N PRO A 124 -9.09 -13.81 38.87
CA PRO A 124 -8.73 -12.46 39.25
C PRO A 124 -7.32 -12.36 39.86
N GLY A 125 -6.72 -11.18 39.71
CA GLY A 125 -5.42 -10.91 40.32
C GLY A 125 -5.38 -11.22 41.81
N PRO A 126 -4.28 -11.72 42.33
CA PRO A 126 -2.93 -11.76 41.73
C PRO A 126 -2.61 -13.06 40.97
N ILE A 127 -3.56 -13.99 40.78
CA ILE A 127 -3.29 -15.32 40.22
C ILE A 127 -3.04 -15.23 38.70
N GLU A 128 -3.92 -14.58 37.94
CA GLU A 128 -3.77 -14.40 36.52
C GLU A 128 -3.76 -12.92 36.14
N THR A 129 -2.97 -12.62 35.08
CA THR A 129 -2.89 -11.28 34.46
C THR A 129 -3.14 -11.46 32.98
N VAL A 130 -3.81 -10.51 32.34
CA VAL A 130 -4.12 -10.54 30.91
C VAL A 130 -3.40 -9.41 30.22
N LEU A 131 -2.70 -9.73 29.11
CA LEU A 131 -2.15 -8.77 28.17
C LEU A 131 -3.00 -8.77 26.90
N LEU A 132 -3.28 -7.59 26.34
CA LEU A 132 -4.16 -7.39 25.19
C LEU A 132 -3.39 -6.67 24.06
N PRO A 133 -2.44 -7.33 23.38
CA PRO A 133 -1.77 -6.74 22.25
C PRO A 133 -2.72 -6.65 21.05
N LYS A 134 -2.59 -5.56 20.26
CA LYS A 134 -3.34 -5.32 19.04
C LYS A 134 -2.74 -6.09 17.87
N VAL A 135 -3.38 -7.18 17.47
CA VAL A 135 -2.88 -8.10 16.44
C VAL A 135 -3.19 -7.64 15.02
N THR A 136 -4.29 -6.92 14.82
CA THR A 136 -4.69 -6.45 13.47
C THR A 136 -4.03 -5.14 13.09
N LYS A 137 -3.38 -4.46 14.03
CA LYS A 137 -2.67 -3.22 13.77
C LYS A 137 -1.45 -3.49 12.89
N VAL A 138 -1.43 -2.86 11.70
CA VAL A 138 -0.26 -2.87 10.85
C VAL A 138 0.81 -1.96 11.45
N ASN A 139 1.93 -2.54 11.80
CA ASN A 139 3.12 -1.83 12.25
C ASN A 139 4.07 -1.65 11.06
N ARG A 140 4.90 -0.60 11.11
CA ARG A 140 5.90 -0.34 10.08
C ARG A 140 7.25 -0.12 10.70
N VAL A 141 8.28 -0.61 10.01
CA VAL A 141 9.68 -0.36 10.35
C VAL A 141 10.36 0.25 9.13
N GLU A 142 11.05 1.37 9.32
CA GLU A 142 11.80 2.08 8.29
C GLU A 142 13.28 1.66 8.37
N ILE A 143 13.84 1.27 7.24
CA ILE A 143 15.24 0.82 7.11
C ILE A 143 15.96 1.73 6.11
N GLY A 144 17.15 2.22 6.50
CA GLY A 144 17.95 3.14 5.71
C GLY A 144 17.56 4.62 5.84
N TYR A 145 16.44 4.89 6.49
CA TYR A 145 15.98 6.27 6.75
C TYR A 145 15.14 6.34 8.02
N ARG A 146 14.93 7.56 8.49
CA ARG A 146 13.95 7.87 9.55
C ARG A 146 13.11 9.06 9.13
N THR A 147 11.82 8.91 9.29
CA THR A 147 10.90 10.03 9.10
C THR A 147 10.89 10.89 10.35
N ALA A 148 11.41 12.11 10.24
CA ALA A 148 11.40 13.10 11.30
C ALA A 148 10.44 14.23 10.94
N THR A 149 9.61 14.63 11.90
CA THR A 149 8.78 15.82 11.77
C THR A 149 9.48 16.98 12.47
N ASP A 150 9.85 18.01 11.73
CA ASP A 150 10.43 19.22 12.28
C ASP A 150 9.40 19.98 13.14
N ASN A 151 9.87 20.81 14.07
CA ASN A 151 9.06 21.66 14.94
C ASN A 151 8.08 22.61 14.16
N ARG A 152 8.25 22.71 12.85
CA ARG A 152 7.38 23.46 11.93
C ARG A 152 6.35 22.59 11.20
N GLY A 153 6.21 21.29 11.59
CA GLY A 153 5.29 20.35 10.96
C GLY A 153 5.74 19.84 9.57
N ARG A 154 6.99 20.10 9.17
CA ARG A 154 7.51 19.55 7.92
C ARG A 154 8.03 18.14 8.17
N VAL A 155 7.52 17.20 7.39
CA VAL A 155 7.99 15.81 7.37
C VAL A 155 9.23 15.75 6.49
N GLY A 156 10.38 15.43 7.08
CA GLY A 156 11.65 15.20 6.38
C GLY A 156 12.10 13.75 6.56
N GLN A 157 12.77 13.20 5.56
CA GLN A 157 13.44 11.91 5.68
C GLN A 157 14.92 12.13 5.92
N GLN A 158 15.44 11.61 7.02
CA GLN A 158 16.86 11.61 7.31
C GLN A 158 17.44 10.24 6.91
N ALA A 159 18.39 10.22 5.98
CA ALA A 159 19.10 9.01 5.59
C ALA A 159 20.03 8.51 6.72
N ILE A 160 20.12 7.18 6.84
CA ILE A 160 21.02 6.49 7.75
C ILE A 160 21.95 5.59 6.92
N PRO A 161 23.11 6.10 6.48
CA PRO A 161 23.96 5.38 5.50
C PRO A 161 24.42 4.00 5.96
N ILE A 162 24.59 3.79 7.27
CA ILE A 162 25.02 2.50 7.83
C ILE A 162 23.98 1.40 7.61
N GLU A 163 22.70 1.77 7.46
CA GLU A 163 21.59 0.84 7.23
C GLU A 163 21.23 0.74 5.74
N SER A 164 21.51 1.81 4.96
CA SER A 164 21.05 1.92 3.58
C SER A 164 22.09 1.50 2.53
N LEU A 165 23.39 1.56 2.86
CA LEU A 165 24.44 1.19 1.91
C LEU A 165 24.59 -0.33 1.85
N MET A 166 24.43 -0.89 0.65
CA MET A 166 24.52 -2.32 0.37
C MET A 166 25.36 -2.56 -0.87
N LEU A 167 25.99 -3.74 -0.96
CA LEU A 167 26.80 -4.18 -2.08
C LEU A 167 25.98 -5.14 -2.95
N THR A 168 25.94 -4.90 -4.24
CA THR A 168 25.32 -5.79 -5.24
C THR A 168 26.25 -6.93 -5.63
N GLY A 169 25.72 -7.97 -6.30
CA GLY A 169 26.49 -9.11 -6.77
C GLY A 169 27.56 -8.76 -7.82
N ASP A 170 27.38 -7.64 -8.53
CA ASP A 170 28.35 -7.07 -9.48
C ASP A 170 29.28 -6.01 -8.86
N GLU A 171 29.50 -6.08 -7.52
CA GLU A 171 30.44 -5.27 -6.74
C GLU A 171 30.15 -3.75 -6.76
N ASN A 172 28.92 -3.33 -7.02
CA ASN A 172 28.50 -1.94 -6.96
C ASN A 172 27.89 -1.61 -5.60
N ILE A 173 28.10 -0.39 -5.10
CA ILE A 173 27.46 0.12 -3.89
C ILE A 173 26.19 0.84 -4.25
N ILE A 174 25.08 0.51 -3.59
CA ILE A 174 23.79 1.16 -3.72
C ILE A 174 23.24 1.64 -2.39
N ASP A 175 22.43 2.71 -2.43
CA ASP A 175 21.68 3.28 -1.29
C ASP A 175 20.24 2.79 -1.39
N VAL A 176 19.86 1.84 -0.52
CA VAL A 176 18.55 1.19 -0.50
C VAL A 176 17.77 1.65 0.72
N LYS A 177 16.62 2.27 0.48
CA LYS A 177 15.69 2.68 1.52
C LYS A 177 14.38 1.95 1.33
N PHE A 178 13.90 1.28 2.37
CA PHE A 178 12.67 0.51 2.30
C PHE A 178 11.91 0.52 3.61
N THR A 179 10.63 0.18 3.52
CA THR A 179 9.73 0.05 4.67
C THR A 179 9.17 -1.36 4.71
N VAL A 180 9.16 -1.95 5.88
CA VAL A 180 8.56 -3.26 6.13
C VAL A 180 7.30 -3.08 6.94
N PHE A 181 6.19 -3.63 6.45
CA PHE A 181 4.91 -3.67 7.13
C PHE A 181 4.68 -5.06 7.70
N TRP A 182 4.25 -5.11 8.95
CA TRP A 182 4.06 -6.36 9.66
C TRP A 182 2.90 -6.29 10.65
N VAL A 183 2.34 -7.45 10.96
CA VAL A 183 1.28 -7.63 11.94
C VAL A 183 1.65 -8.77 12.89
N ILE A 184 0.98 -8.82 14.03
CA ILE A 184 1.15 -9.91 15.00
C ILE A 184 0.24 -11.06 14.57
N SER A 185 0.81 -12.23 14.26
CA SER A 185 0.05 -13.44 13.95
C SER A 185 -0.30 -14.25 15.20
N ASP A 186 0.63 -14.31 16.16
CA ASP A 186 0.46 -14.99 17.45
C ASP A 186 0.95 -14.10 18.58
N ALA A 187 0.02 -13.61 19.40
CA ALA A 187 0.31 -12.69 20.49
C ALA A 187 1.18 -13.33 21.58
N GLY A 188 1.05 -14.62 21.83
CA GLY A 188 1.83 -15.33 22.84
C GLY A 188 3.29 -15.42 22.42
N LYS A 189 3.57 -15.92 21.22
CA LYS A 189 4.92 -16.00 20.67
C LYS A 189 5.58 -14.62 20.56
N PHE A 190 4.84 -13.62 20.11
CA PHE A 190 5.31 -12.23 19.98
C PHE A 190 5.80 -11.64 21.33
N LEU A 191 5.10 -11.93 22.43
CA LEU A 191 5.42 -11.36 23.73
C LEU A 191 6.56 -12.10 24.47
N PHE A 192 6.73 -13.41 24.20
CA PHE A 192 7.60 -14.25 25.02
C PHE A 192 8.80 -14.83 24.31
N ASN A 193 8.74 -15.05 22.99
CA ASN A 193 9.86 -15.67 22.29
C ASN A 193 10.93 -14.66 21.89
N VAL A 194 10.55 -13.39 21.69
CA VAL A 194 11.48 -12.34 21.25
C VAL A 194 11.48 -11.16 22.24
N ARG A 195 12.67 -10.78 22.72
CA ARG A 195 12.80 -9.68 23.70
C ARG A 195 12.38 -8.31 23.13
N SER A 196 12.76 -8.03 21.89
CA SER A 196 12.55 -6.74 21.22
C SER A 196 12.05 -6.96 19.80
N PRO A 197 10.75 -7.26 19.61
CA PRO A 197 10.22 -7.67 18.32
C PRO A 197 10.45 -6.66 17.18
N GLU A 198 10.23 -5.36 17.44
CA GLU A 198 10.45 -4.31 16.43
C GLU A 198 11.92 -4.24 15.96
N ARG A 199 12.85 -4.37 16.89
CA ARG A 199 14.27 -4.40 16.55
C ARG A 199 14.64 -5.67 15.79
N THR A 200 14.10 -6.82 16.19
CA THR A 200 14.36 -8.09 15.51
C THR A 200 13.83 -8.06 14.08
N VAL A 201 12.61 -7.52 13.85
CA VAL A 201 12.09 -7.31 12.50
C VAL A 201 13.01 -6.42 11.68
N LYS A 202 13.50 -5.33 12.28
CA LYS A 202 14.44 -4.43 11.61
C LYS A 202 15.73 -5.12 11.21
N ASP A 203 16.39 -5.76 12.17
CA ASP A 203 17.70 -6.41 11.97
C ASP A 203 17.57 -7.58 10.97
N ALA A 204 16.48 -8.37 11.04
CA ALA A 204 16.18 -9.43 10.09
C ALA A 204 15.90 -8.89 8.68
N SER A 205 15.14 -7.79 8.59
CA SER A 205 14.83 -7.18 7.30
C SER A 205 16.06 -6.54 6.63
N GLU A 206 16.95 -5.94 7.43
CA GLU A 206 18.21 -5.41 6.94
C GLU A 206 19.14 -6.53 6.43
N ALA A 207 19.23 -7.64 7.17
CA ALA A 207 20.03 -8.80 6.77
C ALA A 207 19.50 -9.45 5.49
N ALA A 208 18.19 -9.71 5.42
CA ALA A 208 17.55 -10.31 4.28
C ALA A 208 17.66 -9.44 3.01
N MET A 209 17.41 -8.13 3.11
CA MET A 209 17.58 -7.23 1.97
C MET A 209 19.02 -7.20 1.49
N ARG A 210 19.99 -7.20 2.40
CA ARG A 210 21.42 -7.22 2.06
C ARG A 210 21.81 -8.51 1.34
N GLU A 211 21.26 -9.65 1.74
CA GLU A 211 21.45 -10.94 1.08
C GLU A 211 20.86 -10.92 -0.34
N VAL A 212 19.60 -10.54 -0.50
CA VAL A 212 18.93 -10.48 -1.81
C VAL A 212 19.61 -9.49 -2.75
N ILE A 213 20.06 -8.34 -2.25
CA ILE A 213 20.84 -7.36 -3.05
C ILE A 213 22.21 -7.92 -3.43
N GLY A 214 22.86 -8.68 -2.53
CA GLY A 214 24.15 -9.33 -2.82
C GLY A 214 24.10 -10.35 -3.96
N ASP A 215 22.96 -10.94 -4.20
CA ASP A 215 22.71 -11.87 -5.29
C ASP A 215 22.16 -11.22 -6.57
N THR A 216 21.92 -9.89 -6.55
CA THR A 216 21.27 -9.16 -7.64
C THR A 216 22.27 -8.20 -8.31
N ASP A 217 22.20 -8.09 -9.66
CA ASP A 217 22.94 -7.09 -10.42
C ASP A 217 22.35 -5.69 -10.25
N LEU A 218 23.21 -4.66 -10.32
CA LEU A 218 22.83 -3.25 -10.21
C LEU A 218 21.70 -2.85 -11.16
N ASN A 219 21.76 -3.26 -12.43
CA ASN A 219 20.75 -2.88 -13.42
C ASN A 219 19.38 -3.48 -13.08
N SER A 220 19.33 -4.73 -12.60
CA SER A 220 18.11 -5.40 -12.15
C SER A 220 17.54 -4.73 -10.92
N ALA A 221 18.37 -4.34 -9.95
CA ALA A 221 17.96 -3.64 -8.75
C ALA A 221 17.36 -2.25 -9.04
N LEU A 222 17.88 -1.53 -10.03
CA LEU A 222 17.43 -0.17 -10.39
C LEU A 222 16.18 -0.14 -11.28
N SER A 223 15.85 -1.22 -12.00
CA SER A 223 14.79 -1.24 -13.01
C SER A 223 13.59 -2.11 -12.62
N GLU A 224 13.28 -3.11 -13.42
CA GLU A 224 12.10 -3.98 -13.28
C GLU A 224 12.21 -4.97 -12.10
N GLY A 225 13.39 -5.19 -11.58
CA GLY A 225 13.65 -6.12 -10.46
C GLY A 225 13.09 -5.69 -9.11
N ARG A 226 12.63 -4.45 -8.94
CA ARG A 226 12.16 -3.94 -7.63
C ARG A 226 11.04 -4.76 -6.99
N SER A 227 10.11 -5.26 -7.79
CA SER A 227 9.01 -6.10 -7.30
C SER A 227 9.48 -7.49 -6.91
N ALA A 228 10.43 -8.06 -7.66
CA ALA A 228 11.06 -9.33 -7.34
C ALA A 228 11.87 -9.22 -6.04
N LEU A 229 12.70 -8.19 -5.92
CA LEU A 229 13.47 -7.89 -4.70
C LEU A 229 12.56 -7.77 -3.46
N ALA A 230 11.41 -7.07 -3.59
CA ALA A 230 10.46 -6.92 -2.49
C ALA A 230 9.87 -8.26 -2.07
N SER A 231 9.48 -9.12 -3.02
CA SER A 231 8.88 -10.42 -2.73
C SER A 231 9.91 -11.42 -2.18
N GLU A 232 11.12 -11.45 -2.70
CA GLU A 232 12.20 -12.30 -2.20
C GLU A 232 12.61 -11.89 -0.79
N THR A 233 12.80 -10.58 -0.58
CA THR A 233 13.09 -10.05 0.77
C THR A 233 11.97 -10.39 1.74
N GLN A 234 10.69 -10.24 1.33
CA GLN A 234 9.55 -10.59 2.18
C GLN A 234 9.59 -12.07 2.58
N ALA A 235 9.86 -12.97 1.62
CA ALA A 235 9.93 -14.40 1.87
C ALA A 235 11.07 -14.75 2.83
N LEU A 236 12.26 -14.18 2.60
CA LEU A 236 13.43 -14.43 3.43
C LEU A 236 13.28 -13.86 4.85
N VAL A 237 12.73 -12.64 4.99
CA VAL A 237 12.43 -12.07 6.31
C VAL A 237 11.45 -12.95 7.07
N GLN A 238 10.40 -13.45 6.39
CA GLN A 238 9.42 -14.34 7.01
C GLN A 238 10.07 -15.64 7.47
N GLU A 239 10.94 -16.25 6.65
CA GLU A 239 11.68 -17.46 7.00
C GLU A 239 12.55 -17.26 8.25
N ILE A 240 13.29 -16.14 8.30
CA ILE A 240 14.11 -15.79 9.48
C ILE A 240 13.24 -15.63 10.73
N LEU A 241 12.12 -14.89 10.63
CA LEU A 241 11.23 -14.65 11.77
C LEU A 241 10.50 -15.92 12.22
N ASP A 242 10.18 -16.82 11.29
CA ASP A 242 9.59 -18.12 11.60
C ASP A 242 10.57 -19.05 12.29
N SER A 243 11.86 -19.00 11.93
CA SER A 243 12.92 -19.76 12.63
C SER A 243 13.08 -19.36 14.08
N TYR A 244 12.76 -18.10 14.43
CA TYR A 244 12.73 -17.58 15.79
C TYR A 244 11.41 -17.82 16.51
N GLU A 245 10.43 -18.41 15.82
CA GLU A 245 9.05 -18.54 16.30
C GLU A 245 8.49 -17.22 16.83
N SER A 246 8.73 -16.12 16.13
CA SER A 246 8.46 -14.76 16.60
C SER A 246 6.98 -14.41 16.72
N GLY A 247 6.09 -15.15 16.05
CA GLY A 247 4.66 -14.84 15.98
C GLY A 247 4.36 -13.56 15.19
N ILE A 248 5.24 -13.17 14.26
CA ILE A 248 5.12 -11.98 13.40
C ILE A 248 4.87 -12.43 11.97
N LEU A 249 3.96 -11.74 11.29
CA LEU A 249 3.68 -11.92 9.87
C LEU A 249 4.07 -10.67 9.10
N ILE A 250 4.96 -10.80 8.13
CA ILE A 250 5.33 -9.72 7.22
C ILE A 250 4.25 -9.59 6.15
N THR A 251 3.58 -8.44 6.13
CA THR A 251 2.49 -8.17 5.19
C THR A 251 3.03 -7.69 3.85
N GLN A 252 4.02 -6.80 3.89
CA GLN A 252 4.58 -6.20 2.69
C GLN A 252 5.98 -5.63 2.96
N VAL A 253 6.85 -5.72 1.96
CA VAL A 253 8.11 -4.98 1.88
C VAL A 253 7.99 -3.97 0.75
N GLU A 254 8.20 -2.69 1.05
CA GLU A 254 8.04 -1.59 0.10
C GLU A 254 9.38 -0.84 -0.09
N PRO A 255 10.09 -1.07 -1.22
CA PRO A 255 11.26 -0.28 -1.57
C PRO A 255 10.85 1.17 -1.87
N GLN A 256 11.39 2.12 -1.12
CA GLN A 256 11.14 3.55 -1.30
C GLN A 256 12.09 4.14 -2.34
N LYS A 257 13.37 3.88 -2.17
CA LYS A 257 14.42 4.43 -3.01
C LYS A 257 15.57 3.44 -3.14
N ILE A 258 15.97 3.16 -4.37
CA ILE A 258 17.13 2.36 -4.71
C ILE A 258 17.94 3.18 -5.73
N ASP A 259 19.05 3.76 -5.32
CA ASP A 259 19.90 4.61 -6.15
C ASP A 259 21.39 4.38 -5.86
N PRO A 260 22.28 4.72 -6.77
CA PRO A 260 23.69 4.86 -6.44
C PRO A 260 23.93 5.94 -5.37
N PRO A 261 24.94 5.84 -4.52
CA PRO A 261 25.29 6.87 -3.54
C PRO A 261 25.46 8.25 -4.19
N GLU A 262 25.06 9.31 -3.48
CA GLU A 262 25.10 10.69 -4.01
C GLU A 262 26.49 11.10 -4.53
N ALA A 263 27.57 10.58 -3.92
CA ALA A 263 28.93 10.88 -4.32
C ALA A 263 29.29 10.39 -5.73
N VAL A 264 28.64 9.36 -6.25
CA VAL A 264 28.96 8.74 -7.56
C VAL A 264 27.83 8.87 -8.58
N ILE A 265 26.71 9.48 -8.22
CA ILE A 265 25.52 9.59 -9.08
C ILE A 265 25.81 10.33 -10.40
N GLY A 266 26.72 11.32 -10.38
CA GLY A 266 27.16 12.04 -11.60
C GLY A 266 27.88 11.11 -12.57
N ALA A 267 28.92 10.41 -12.08
CA ALA A 267 29.70 9.45 -12.90
C ALA A 267 28.83 8.31 -13.41
N PHE A 268 27.89 7.83 -12.60
CA PHE A 268 26.95 6.79 -13.01
C PHE A 268 26.03 7.26 -14.16
N ARG A 269 25.52 8.50 -14.09
CA ARG A 269 24.72 9.10 -15.19
C ARG A 269 25.51 9.24 -16.47
N ASP A 270 26.79 9.60 -16.38
CA ASP A 270 27.67 9.71 -17.55
C ASP A 270 27.87 8.34 -18.21
N VAL A 271 28.07 7.28 -17.42
CA VAL A 271 28.17 5.90 -17.94
C VAL A 271 26.86 5.46 -18.61
N GLN A 272 25.71 5.75 -18.00
CA GLN A 272 24.40 5.43 -18.61
C GLN A 272 24.16 6.21 -19.90
N ALA A 273 24.55 7.48 -19.95
CA ALA A 273 24.49 8.29 -21.18
C ALA A 273 25.36 7.71 -22.28
N ALA A 274 26.61 7.34 -21.96
CA ALA A 274 27.53 6.70 -22.92
C ALA A 274 27.00 5.37 -23.46
N ARG A 275 26.41 4.53 -22.61
CA ARG A 275 25.75 3.27 -23.04
C ARG A 275 24.56 3.53 -23.96
N ALA A 276 23.73 4.52 -23.63
CA ALA A 276 22.60 4.90 -24.49
C ALA A 276 23.06 5.45 -25.84
N ASP A 277 24.17 6.19 -25.89
CA ASP A 277 24.77 6.69 -27.14
C ASP A 277 25.37 5.55 -27.97
N GLU A 278 26.03 4.58 -27.34
CA GLU A 278 26.52 3.35 -28.01
C GLU A 278 25.36 2.57 -28.66
N GLU A 279 24.28 2.36 -27.88
CA GLU A 279 23.09 1.63 -28.36
C GLU A 279 22.40 2.38 -29.51
N ARG A 280 22.33 3.71 -29.43
CA ARG A 280 21.79 4.57 -30.48
C ARG A 280 22.64 4.44 -31.76
N ALA A 281 23.97 4.57 -31.64
CA ALA A 281 24.86 4.44 -32.77
C ALA A 281 24.78 3.06 -33.44
N LYS A 282 24.66 1.99 -32.64
CA LYS A 282 24.44 0.63 -33.11
C LYS A 282 23.14 0.49 -33.88
N ASN A 283 22.03 0.98 -33.29
CA ASN A 283 20.72 0.94 -33.92
C ASN A 283 20.67 1.76 -35.22
N GLU A 284 21.30 2.93 -35.27
CA GLU A 284 21.44 3.73 -36.50
C GLU A 284 22.24 2.99 -37.60
N ALA A 285 23.36 2.37 -37.23
CA ALA A 285 24.15 1.58 -38.17
C ALA A 285 23.37 0.35 -38.67
N GLU A 286 22.64 -0.33 -37.84
CA GLU A 286 21.75 -1.44 -38.21
C GLU A 286 20.62 -0.99 -39.13
N ALA A 287 19.96 0.12 -38.83
CA ALA A 287 18.93 0.70 -39.67
C ALA A 287 19.47 1.08 -41.04
N TYR A 288 20.65 1.72 -41.10
CA TYR A 288 21.32 2.05 -42.33
C TYR A 288 21.67 0.80 -43.16
N ARG A 289 22.22 -0.21 -42.52
CA ARG A 289 22.51 -1.51 -43.20
C ARG A 289 21.25 -2.14 -43.79
N ASN A 290 20.16 -2.13 -43.00
CA ASN A 290 18.90 -2.73 -43.40
C ASN A 290 18.15 -1.94 -44.48
N ASP A 291 18.47 -0.66 -44.69
CA ASP A 291 17.95 0.15 -45.80
C ASP A 291 18.82 0.00 -47.06
N ILE A 292 20.14 0.14 -46.95
CA ILE A 292 21.08 0.16 -48.09
C ILE A 292 21.17 -1.18 -48.77
N ILE A 293 21.32 -2.28 -48.04
CA ILE A 293 21.53 -3.60 -48.65
C ILE A 293 20.34 -4.07 -49.48
N PRO A 294 19.10 -4.03 -49.01
CA PRO A 294 17.93 -4.40 -49.81
C PRO A 294 17.73 -3.47 -51.01
N ARG A 295 17.97 -2.16 -50.86
CA ARG A 295 17.85 -1.17 -51.93
C ARG A 295 18.87 -1.47 -53.05
N ALA A 296 20.13 -1.66 -52.68
CA ALA A 296 21.18 -1.99 -53.65
C ALA A 296 20.92 -3.33 -54.39
N ARG A 297 20.41 -4.35 -53.67
CA ARG A 297 19.99 -5.62 -54.30
C ARG A 297 18.82 -5.44 -55.24
N GLY A 298 17.80 -4.67 -54.83
CA GLY A 298 16.66 -4.36 -55.69
C GLY A 298 17.05 -3.59 -56.95
N GLU A 299 17.99 -2.66 -56.84
CA GLU A 299 18.49 -1.90 -57.98
C GLU A 299 19.33 -2.77 -58.91
N ALA A 300 20.19 -3.63 -58.39
CA ALA A 300 20.95 -4.59 -59.19
C ALA A 300 20.04 -5.56 -59.94
N GLU A 301 19.01 -6.09 -59.30
CA GLU A 301 18.02 -6.97 -59.91
C GLU A 301 17.22 -6.23 -61.01
N ARG A 302 16.81 -4.98 -60.75
CA ARG A 302 16.13 -4.15 -61.76
C ARG A 302 17.00 -3.97 -63.02
N ILE A 303 18.29 -3.64 -62.84
CA ILE A 303 19.22 -3.47 -63.97
C ILE A 303 19.37 -4.78 -64.74
N LEU A 304 19.51 -5.93 -64.05
CA LEU A 304 19.56 -7.24 -64.69
C LEU A 304 18.30 -7.54 -65.50
N GLN A 305 17.13 -7.34 -64.92
CA GLN A 305 15.86 -7.57 -65.61
C GLN A 305 15.63 -6.62 -66.78
N GLU A 306 16.06 -5.35 -66.69
CA GLU A 306 16.03 -4.40 -67.81
C GLU A 306 16.97 -4.83 -68.95
N ALA A 307 18.18 -5.33 -68.62
CA ALA A 307 19.14 -5.82 -69.63
C ALA A 307 18.62 -7.09 -70.33
N GLU A 308 18.09 -8.03 -69.57
CA GLU A 308 17.48 -9.26 -70.11
C GLU A 308 16.27 -8.94 -71.01
N ALA A 309 15.40 -8.02 -70.59
CA ALA A 309 14.27 -7.57 -71.40
C ALA A 309 14.74 -6.89 -72.69
N TYR A 310 15.76 -6.05 -72.62
CA TYR A 310 16.33 -5.39 -73.76
C TYR A 310 16.93 -6.42 -74.74
N GLU A 311 17.73 -7.42 -74.28
CA GLU A 311 18.23 -8.54 -75.07
C GLU A 311 17.09 -9.26 -75.80
N GLN A 312 16.03 -9.64 -75.05
CA GLN A 312 14.87 -10.33 -75.63
C GLN A 312 14.17 -9.47 -76.70
N GLU A 313 14.02 -8.18 -76.46
CA GLU A 313 13.42 -7.24 -77.39
C GLU A 313 14.26 -7.15 -78.68
N VAL A 314 15.57 -6.98 -78.59
CA VAL A 314 16.49 -6.88 -79.74
C VAL A 314 16.48 -8.17 -80.55
N VAL A 315 16.59 -9.33 -79.84
CA VAL A 315 16.54 -10.63 -80.52
C VAL A 315 15.19 -10.89 -81.17
N ALA A 316 14.10 -10.58 -80.52
CA ALA A 316 12.73 -10.72 -81.06
C ALA A 316 12.56 -9.80 -82.31
N ARG A 317 13.02 -8.55 -82.26
CA ARG A 317 12.97 -7.58 -83.36
C ARG A 317 13.77 -8.07 -84.55
N ALA A 318 15.03 -8.50 -84.35
CA ALA A 318 15.92 -9.03 -85.40
C ALA A 318 15.30 -10.27 -86.02
N ASN A 319 14.77 -11.19 -85.27
CA ASN A 319 14.04 -12.36 -85.74
C ASN A 319 12.82 -12.01 -86.60
N GLY A 320 11.99 -11.03 -86.08
CA GLY A 320 10.83 -10.52 -86.76
C GLY A 320 11.23 -9.91 -88.16
N GLU A 321 12.26 -9.07 -88.17
CA GLU A 321 12.78 -8.48 -89.40
C GLU A 321 13.33 -9.55 -90.42
N ALA A 322 14.09 -10.54 -89.90
CA ALA A 322 14.57 -11.64 -90.72
C ALA A 322 13.44 -12.51 -91.31
N GLN A 323 12.41 -12.80 -90.50
CA GLN A 323 11.21 -13.50 -90.96
C GLN A 323 10.41 -12.68 -91.99
N ARG A 324 10.24 -11.39 -91.77
CA ARG A 324 9.59 -10.48 -92.74
C ARG A 324 10.38 -10.46 -94.05
N PHE A 325 11.69 -10.30 -93.94
CA PHE A 325 12.53 -10.34 -95.13
C PHE A 325 12.35 -11.67 -95.90
N SER A 326 12.44 -12.79 -95.21
CA SER A 326 12.25 -14.13 -95.81
C SER A 326 10.89 -14.31 -96.48
N LEU A 327 9.82 -13.84 -95.86
CA LEU A 327 8.47 -13.88 -96.40
C LEU A 327 8.42 -13.03 -97.71
N VAL A 328 8.88 -11.78 -97.66
CA VAL A 328 8.95 -10.88 -98.81
C VAL A 328 9.83 -11.44 -99.94
N TYR A 329 10.95 -12.05 -99.57
CA TYR A 329 11.87 -12.70 -100.57
C TYR A 329 11.18 -13.89 -101.25
N ASN A 330 10.49 -14.73 -100.54
CA ASN A 330 9.73 -15.85 -101.05
C ASN A 330 8.62 -15.40 -102.08
N GLU A 331 7.90 -14.34 -101.73
CA GLU A 331 6.90 -13.68 -102.58
C GLU A 331 7.59 -13.09 -103.85
N TYR A 332 8.72 -12.41 -103.66
CA TYR A 332 9.53 -11.87 -104.77
C TYR A 332 9.97 -12.94 -105.70
N ARG A 333 10.40 -14.09 -105.22
CA ARG A 333 10.82 -15.22 -106.09
C ARG A 333 9.69 -15.69 -107.00
N GLN A 334 8.45 -15.65 -106.55
CA GLN A 334 7.30 -16.11 -107.34
C GLN A 334 6.81 -15.06 -108.37
N ALA A 335 6.81 -13.75 -107.96
CA ALA A 335 6.27 -12.68 -108.80
C ALA A 335 7.11 -11.38 -108.72
N LYS A 336 8.25 -11.36 -109.33
CA LYS A 336 9.28 -10.33 -109.23
C LYS A 336 8.79 -8.90 -109.50
N ASN A 337 8.00 -8.68 -110.55
CA ASN A 337 7.54 -7.33 -110.94
C ASN A 337 6.47 -6.77 -110.02
N VAL A 338 5.50 -7.58 -109.60
CA VAL A 338 4.40 -7.15 -108.75
C VAL A 338 4.91 -6.87 -107.38
N THR A 339 5.76 -7.73 -106.82
CA THR A 339 6.31 -7.54 -105.48
C THR A 339 7.20 -6.30 -105.37
N ARG A 340 7.98 -5.98 -106.36
CA ARG A 340 8.79 -4.77 -106.44
C ARG A 340 7.96 -3.49 -106.45
N GLN A 341 6.89 -3.48 -107.20
CA GLN A 341 5.96 -2.35 -107.24
C GLN A 341 5.28 -2.17 -105.90
N ARG A 342 4.85 -3.27 -105.26
CA ARG A 342 4.25 -3.23 -103.90
C ARG A 342 5.18 -2.68 -102.85
N ILE A 343 6.41 -3.18 -102.81
CA ILE A 343 7.45 -2.72 -101.87
C ILE A 343 7.73 -1.23 -102.08
N TYR A 344 7.83 -0.79 -103.35
CA TYR A 344 8.04 0.62 -103.66
C TYR A 344 6.89 1.51 -103.19
N LEU A 345 5.65 1.12 -103.35
CA LEU A 345 4.49 1.85 -102.84
C LEU A 345 4.41 1.86 -101.28
N GLU A 346 4.73 0.71 -100.64
CA GLU A 346 4.77 0.57 -99.20
C GLU A 346 5.87 1.35 -98.53
N THR A 347 7.01 1.64 -99.26
CA THR A 347 8.07 2.49 -98.71
C THR A 347 7.88 3.98 -98.94
N MET A 348 6.89 4.36 -99.79
CA MET A 348 6.58 5.76 -100.08
C MET A 348 5.36 6.28 -99.25
N GLU A 349 4.64 5.43 -98.56
CA GLU A 349 3.64 5.76 -97.55
C GLU A 349 4.34 5.96 -96.18
#